data_9586c32b84cc8455143c2d22fef17594
#
_entry.id   9586c32b84cc8455143c2d22fef17594
#
_cell.length_a   1.000
_cell.length_b   1.000
_cell.length_c   1.000
_cell.angle_alpha   90.00
_cell.angle_beta   90.00
_cell.angle_gamma   90.00
#
_symmetry.space_group_name_H-M   'P 1'
#
loop_
_entity.id
_entity.type
_entity.pdbx_description
1 polymer ?
#
loop_
_entity_poly.entity_id
_entity_poly.type
_entity_poly.pdbx_seq_one_letter_code
_entity_poly.pdbx_strand_id
1 'polypeptide(L)'
;MTATARLTRRDETVVELLVGAGLSKNLAKTLVCLSKRSETTSVEIEKATGLRQPEVSIAMQELRSRKWVEKRDIKKEGKGRPVHAYHLTLPFSEIAETLARDARKQIEVIEENLKRLRQYT
;
A
#
# COMPACT_ATOMS: atom_id res chain seq x y z
N MET A 1 19.85 -3.72 16.50
CA MET A 1 19.12 -4.09 15.31
C MET A 1 17.70 -4.49 15.67
N THR A 2 16.77 -3.87 15.07
CA THR A 2 15.37 -4.19 15.32
C THR A 2 14.86 -5.13 14.24
N ALA A 3 14.38 -6.27 14.65
CA ALA A 3 13.65 -7.15 13.73
C ALA A 3 12.40 -6.41 13.27
N THR A 4 12.03 -6.63 12.01
CA THR A 4 10.79 -6.04 11.49
C THR A 4 9.62 -6.63 12.26
N ALA A 5 8.94 -5.81 13.01
CA ALA A 5 7.79 -6.24 13.78
C ALA A 5 6.59 -6.47 12.87
N ARG A 6 5.76 -7.42 13.23
CA ARG A 6 4.49 -7.63 12.56
C ARG A 6 3.59 -6.41 12.78
N LEU A 7 2.60 -6.28 11.93
CA LEU A 7 1.62 -5.21 12.07
C LEU A 7 0.93 -5.34 13.42
N THR A 8 0.81 -4.22 14.11
CA THR A 8 0.14 -4.15 15.41
C THR A 8 -1.38 -4.14 15.22
N ARG A 9 -2.11 -4.22 16.32
CA ARG A 9 -3.58 -4.11 16.27
C ARG A 9 -4.00 -2.75 15.69
N ARG A 10 -3.28 -1.69 16.04
CA ARG A 10 -3.55 -0.36 15.50
C ARG A 10 -3.30 -0.34 13.99
N ASP A 11 -2.21 -0.99 13.55
CA ASP A 11 -1.90 -1.10 12.13
C ASP A 11 -3.01 -1.84 11.38
N GLU A 12 -3.54 -2.90 11.96
CA GLU A 12 -4.64 -3.66 11.37
C GLU A 12 -5.90 -2.83 11.24
N THR A 13 -6.16 -1.95 12.20
CA THR A 13 -7.28 -1.02 12.10
C THR A 13 -7.09 -0.08 10.92
N VAL A 14 -5.87 0.45 10.73
CA VAL A 14 -5.55 1.31 9.60
C VAL A 14 -5.73 0.54 8.29
N VAL A 15 -5.29 -0.72 8.23
CA VAL A 15 -5.50 -1.57 7.05
C VAL A 15 -6.99 -1.68 6.74
N GLU A 16 -7.82 -1.95 7.73
CA GLU A 16 -9.27 -2.07 7.52
C GLU A 16 -9.88 -0.78 6.98
N LEU A 17 -9.43 0.35 7.49
CA LEU A 17 -9.92 1.65 7.03
C LEU A 17 -9.50 1.91 5.57
N LEU A 18 -8.28 1.54 5.21
CA LEU A 18 -7.80 1.66 3.83
C LEU A 18 -8.60 0.77 2.88
N VAL A 19 -8.90 -0.45 3.32
CA VAL A 19 -9.73 -1.37 2.52
C VAL A 19 -11.11 -0.77 2.33
N GLY A 20 -11.67 -0.20 3.40
CA GLY A 20 -12.97 0.48 3.33
C GLY A 20 -12.95 1.67 2.39
N ALA A 21 -11.79 2.28 2.18
CA ALA A 21 -11.62 3.41 1.26
C ALA A 21 -11.34 2.97 -0.18
N GLY A 22 -11.28 1.67 -0.44
CA GLY A 22 -11.18 1.15 -1.79
C GLY A 22 -9.90 0.41 -2.15
N LEU A 23 -8.94 0.29 -1.23
CA LEU A 23 -7.72 -0.46 -1.51
C LEU A 23 -7.91 -1.95 -1.28
N SER A 24 -7.17 -2.77 -2.03
CA SER A 24 -7.15 -4.19 -1.74
C SER A 24 -6.43 -4.43 -0.41
N LYS A 25 -6.74 -5.55 0.21
CA LYS A 25 -6.16 -5.88 1.52
C LYS A 25 -4.64 -5.99 1.48
N ASN A 26 -4.10 -6.64 0.45
CA ASN A 26 -2.65 -6.80 0.30
C ASN A 26 -1.96 -5.46 0.10
N LEU A 27 -2.56 -4.59 -0.70
CA LEU A 27 -2.03 -3.27 -0.94
C LEU A 27 -2.05 -2.44 0.33
N ALA A 28 -3.14 -2.50 1.08
CA ALA A 28 -3.29 -1.78 2.34
C ALA A 28 -2.25 -2.22 3.37
N LYS A 29 -2.06 -3.53 3.52
CA LYS A 29 -1.05 -4.07 4.43
C LYS A 29 0.36 -3.60 4.07
N THR A 30 0.69 -3.65 2.79
CA THR A 30 2.01 -3.24 2.31
C THR A 30 2.23 -1.75 2.55
N LEU A 31 1.22 -0.94 2.26
CA LEU A 31 1.29 0.50 2.46
C LEU A 31 1.50 0.86 3.94
N VAL A 32 0.77 0.23 4.84
CA VAL A 32 0.93 0.46 6.27
C VAL A 32 2.32 0.06 6.73
N CYS A 33 2.82 -1.08 6.25
CA CYS A 33 4.18 -1.54 6.56
C CYS A 33 5.22 -0.48 6.16
N LEU A 34 5.10 0.05 4.95
CA LEU A 34 6.02 1.07 4.44
C LEU A 34 5.94 2.38 5.22
N SER A 35 4.77 2.72 5.73
CA SER A 35 4.58 3.97 6.46
C SER A 35 5.29 4.00 7.82
N LYS A 36 5.71 2.84 8.32
CA LYS A 36 6.31 2.73 9.65
C LYS A 36 7.82 2.93 9.67
N ARG A 37 8.45 2.90 8.50
CA ARG A 37 9.91 2.99 8.41
C ARG A 37 10.31 3.87 7.24
N SER A 38 11.52 4.41 7.30
CA SER A 38 12.04 5.20 6.19
C SER A 38 12.31 4.35 4.95
N GLU A 39 12.70 3.09 5.16
CA GLU A 39 12.98 2.18 4.06
C GLU A 39 12.74 0.75 4.52
N THR A 40 12.17 -0.08 3.65
CA THR A 40 11.82 -1.46 3.97
C THR A 40 12.15 -2.36 2.79
N THR A 41 12.81 -3.48 3.07
CA THR A 41 13.13 -4.46 2.02
C THR A 41 11.94 -5.38 1.76
N SER A 42 11.96 -6.06 0.62
CA SER A 42 10.92 -7.04 0.27
C SER A 42 10.74 -8.11 1.36
N VAL A 43 11.87 -8.62 1.86
CA VAL A 43 11.84 -9.65 2.90
C VAL A 43 11.19 -9.13 4.18
N GLU A 44 11.52 -7.89 4.55
CA GLU A 44 10.93 -7.28 5.73
C GLU A 44 9.42 -7.08 5.57
N ILE A 45 8.98 -6.72 4.36
CA ILE A 45 7.55 -6.58 4.07
C ILE A 45 6.85 -7.92 4.24
N GLU A 46 7.42 -9.00 3.69
CA GLU A 46 6.86 -10.33 3.84
C GLU A 46 6.71 -10.72 5.31
N LYS A 47 7.73 -10.48 6.11
CA LYS A 47 7.72 -10.81 7.53
C LYS A 47 6.68 -10.00 8.31
N ALA A 48 6.60 -8.71 8.02
CA ALA A 48 5.69 -7.83 8.74
C ALA A 48 4.22 -8.09 8.38
N THR A 49 3.95 -8.37 7.11
CA THR A 49 2.58 -8.48 6.60
C THR A 49 2.06 -9.91 6.53
N GLY A 50 2.96 -10.90 6.51
CA GLY A 50 2.57 -12.28 6.27
C GLY A 50 2.28 -12.59 4.81
N LEU A 51 2.49 -11.63 3.92
CA LEU A 51 2.28 -11.85 2.49
C LEU A 51 3.42 -12.67 1.90
N ARG A 52 3.11 -13.38 0.83
CA ARG A 52 4.12 -14.14 0.08
C ARG A 52 4.80 -13.23 -0.93
N GLN A 53 5.98 -13.64 -1.38
CA GLN A 53 6.77 -12.86 -2.32
C GLN A 53 5.98 -12.42 -3.57
N PRO A 54 5.21 -13.30 -4.24
CA PRO A 54 4.43 -12.84 -5.40
C PRO A 54 3.39 -11.77 -5.05
N GLU A 55 2.79 -11.86 -3.88
CA GLU A 55 1.81 -10.88 -3.42
C GLU A 55 2.45 -9.54 -3.13
N VAL A 56 3.63 -9.56 -2.51
CA VAL A 56 4.40 -8.34 -2.27
C VAL A 56 4.80 -7.70 -3.59
N SER A 57 5.26 -8.50 -4.55
CA SER A 57 5.66 -8.01 -5.86
C SER A 57 4.52 -7.28 -6.57
N ILE A 58 3.32 -7.87 -6.56
CA ILE A 58 2.13 -7.26 -7.19
C ILE A 58 1.76 -5.96 -6.48
N ALA A 59 1.77 -5.97 -5.14
CA ALA A 59 1.45 -4.78 -4.36
C ALA A 59 2.44 -3.64 -4.65
N MET A 60 3.73 -3.98 -4.74
CA MET A 60 4.75 -2.98 -5.02
C MET A 60 4.62 -2.40 -6.43
N GLN A 61 4.26 -3.23 -7.41
CA GLN A 61 4.01 -2.74 -8.77
C GLN A 61 2.89 -1.70 -8.77
N GLU A 62 1.83 -1.97 -8.06
CA GLU A 62 0.71 -1.04 -8.00
C GLU A 62 1.08 0.25 -7.28
N LEU A 63 1.76 0.16 -6.14
CA LEU A 63 2.18 1.34 -5.39
C LEU A 63 3.14 2.20 -6.21
N ARG A 64 4.03 1.57 -6.96
CA ARG A 64 4.95 2.30 -7.83
C ARG A 64 4.22 2.95 -8.99
N SER A 65 3.22 2.29 -9.57
CA SER A 65 2.44 2.88 -10.66
C SER A 65 1.65 4.09 -10.18
N ARG A 66 1.24 4.11 -8.91
CA ARG A 66 0.60 5.28 -8.29
C ARG A 66 1.61 6.37 -7.92
N LYS A 67 2.90 6.08 -8.05
CA LYS A 67 4.01 6.98 -7.69
C LYS A 67 4.09 7.28 -6.20
N TRP A 68 3.56 6.40 -5.39
CA TRP A 68 3.60 6.52 -3.94
C TRP A 68 4.86 5.90 -3.33
N VAL A 69 5.54 5.06 -4.09
CA VAL A 69 6.69 4.29 -3.63
C VAL A 69 7.78 4.30 -4.68
N GLU A 70 9.03 4.39 -4.23
CA GLU A 70 10.19 4.22 -5.08
C GLU A 70 11.00 3.02 -4.61
N LYS A 71 11.64 2.37 -5.57
CA LYS A 71 12.50 1.22 -5.34
C LYS A 71 13.95 1.63 -5.46
N ARG A 72 14.76 1.12 -4.55
CA ARG A 72 16.20 1.28 -4.59
C ARG A 72 16.85 -0.09 -4.48
N ASP A 73 17.83 -0.35 -5.33
CA ASP A 73 18.60 -1.59 -5.24
C ASP A 73 19.77 -1.37 -4.30
N ILE A 74 19.89 -2.24 -3.30
CA ILE A 74 21.00 -2.22 -2.36
C ILE A 74 21.96 -3.33 -2.75
N LYS A 75 23.20 -2.98 -3.08
CA LYS A 75 24.22 -3.98 -3.32
C LYS A 75 24.78 -4.46 -2.00
N LYS A 76 24.68 -5.74 -1.75
CA LYS A 76 25.37 -6.34 -0.63
C LYS A 76 26.85 -6.50 -0.99
N GLU A 77 27.70 -6.21 -0.03
CA GLU A 77 29.11 -6.53 -0.17
C GLU A 77 29.25 -8.03 -0.41
N GLY A 78 30.05 -8.39 -1.41
CA GLY A 78 30.31 -9.78 -1.70
C GLY A 78 29.37 -10.36 -2.71
N LYS A 79 28.86 -11.51 -2.42
CA LYS A 79 28.07 -12.31 -3.35
C LYS A 79 26.60 -12.05 -3.14
N GLY A 80 25.85 -12.07 -4.23
CA GLY A 80 24.43 -12.17 -4.12
C GLY A 80 23.66 -11.21 -4.99
N ARG A 81 22.37 -11.45 -5.04
CA ARG A 81 21.44 -10.62 -5.79
C ARG A 81 21.26 -9.29 -5.08
N PRO A 82 21.05 -8.19 -5.84
CA PRO A 82 20.69 -6.93 -5.22
C PRO A 82 19.44 -7.11 -4.39
N VAL A 83 19.44 -6.50 -3.21
CA VAL A 83 18.27 -6.47 -2.36
C VAL A 83 17.48 -5.24 -2.75
N HIS A 84 16.18 -5.41 -2.98
CA HIS A 84 15.29 -4.29 -3.26
C HIS A 84 14.80 -3.68 -1.96
N ALA A 85 14.91 -2.37 -1.86
CA ALA A 85 14.38 -1.60 -0.74
C ALA A 85 13.37 -0.59 -1.28
N TYR A 86 12.35 -0.34 -0.51
CA TYR A 86 11.25 0.54 -0.92
C TYR A 86 11.01 1.62 0.12
N HIS A 87 10.62 2.79 -0.34
CA HIS A 87 10.26 3.89 0.55
C HIS A 87 9.10 4.69 -0.03
N LEU A 88 8.33 5.32 0.86
CA LEU A 88 7.26 6.20 0.42
C LEU A 88 7.84 7.48 -0.14
N THR A 89 7.25 7.95 -1.24
CA THR A 89 7.68 9.20 -1.90
C THR A 89 7.06 10.43 -1.27
N LEU A 90 6.03 10.25 -0.45
CA LEU A 90 5.32 11.34 0.21
C LEU A 90 4.79 10.84 1.56
N PRO A 91 4.44 11.75 2.46
CA PRO A 91 3.90 11.34 3.76
C PRO A 91 2.62 10.54 3.63
N PHE A 92 2.43 9.61 4.55
CA PHE A 92 1.22 8.79 4.57
C PHE A 92 -0.05 9.65 4.61
N SER A 93 0.00 10.79 5.30
CA SER A 93 -1.14 11.71 5.38
C SER A 93 -1.55 12.24 4.00
N GLU A 94 -0.60 12.48 3.12
CA GLU A 94 -0.91 12.92 1.76
C GLU A 94 -1.48 11.79 0.91
N ILE A 95 -1.00 10.57 1.13
CA ILE A 95 -1.58 9.40 0.48
C ILE A 95 -3.04 9.23 0.91
N ALA A 96 -3.30 9.40 2.20
CA ALA A 96 -4.65 9.31 2.75
C ALA A 96 -5.57 10.39 2.13
N GLU A 97 -5.06 11.60 1.95
CA GLU A 97 -5.83 12.68 1.31
C GLU A 97 -6.16 12.37 -0.14
N THR A 98 -5.20 11.79 -0.87
CA THR A 98 -5.41 11.37 -2.26
C THR A 98 -6.51 10.31 -2.33
N LEU A 99 -6.44 9.33 -1.42
CA LEU A 99 -7.45 8.28 -1.34
C LEU A 99 -8.83 8.86 -1.04
N ALA A 100 -8.90 9.83 -0.13
CA ALA A 100 -10.17 10.46 0.22
C ALA A 100 -10.78 11.16 -0.99
N ARG A 101 -9.98 11.89 -1.76
CA ARG A 101 -10.45 12.57 -2.97
C ARG A 101 -10.97 11.57 -4.00
N ASP A 102 -10.20 10.49 -4.22
CA ASP A 102 -10.59 9.47 -5.19
C ASP A 102 -11.86 8.75 -4.76
N ALA A 103 -11.98 8.45 -3.47
CA ALA A 103 -13.17 7.80 -2.93
C ALA A 103 -14.41 8.68 -3.08
N ARG A 104 -14.29 9.98 -2.82
CA ARG A 104 -15.40 10.92 -2.98
C ARG A 104 -15.86 11.00 -4.42
N LYS A 105 -14.91 11.02 -5.37
CA LYS A 105 -15.25 11.00 -6.80
C LYS A 105 -15.98 9.73 -7.16
N GLN A 106 -15.56 8.61 -6.62
CA GLN A 106 -16.20 7.33 -6.88
C GLN A 106 -17.62 7.31 -6.34
N ILE A 107 -17.84 7.87 -5.15
CA ILE A 107 -19.18 8.01 -4.58
C ILE A 107 -20.08 8.83 -5.50
N GLU A 108 -19.59 9.96 -5.99
CA GLU A 108 -20.35 10.81 -6.92
C GLU A 108 -20.75 10.07 -8.19
N VAL A 109 -19.81 9.30 -8.75
CA VAL A 109 -20.08 8.52 -9.96
C VAL A 109 -21.16 7.47 -9.68
N ILE A 110 -21.07 6.79 -8.55
CA ILE A 110 -22.06 5.79 -8.17
C ILE A 110 -23.44 6.43 -7.99
N GLU A 111 -23.48 7.56 -7.30
CA GLU A 111 -24.76 8.27 -7.09
C GLU A 111 -25.39 8.71 -8.38
N GLU A 112 -24.60 9.24 -9.31
CA GLU A 112 -25.08 9.64 -10.61
C GLU A 112 -25.58 8.46 -11.43
N ASN A 113 -24.86 7.35 -11.39
CA ASN A 113 -25.30 6.14 -12.09
C ASN A 113 -26.62 5.61 -11.54
N LEU A 114 -26.80 5.66 -10.23
CA LEU A 114 -28.06 5.23 -9.61
C LEU A 114 -29.24 6.12 -10.03
N LYS A 115 -29.00 7.42 -10.12
CA LYS A 115 -29.99 8.37 -10.60
C LYS A 115 -30.42 8.03 -12.04
N ARG A 116 -29.43 7.82 -12.90
CA ARG A 116 -29.67 7.50 -14.30
C ARG A 116 -30.40 6.16 -14.45
N LEU A 117 -30.02 5.19 -13.62
CA LEU A 117 -30.65 3.89 -13.65
C LEU A 117 -32.15 3.97 -13.41
N ARG A 118 -32.59 4.84 -12.51
CA ARG A 118 -34.00 5.04 -12.21
C ARG A 118 -34.83 5.45 -13.43
N GLN A 119 -34.20 6.14 -14.38
CA GLN A 119 -34.88 6.58 -15.60
C GLN A 119 -35.25 5.41 -16.52
N TYR A 120 -34.64 4.27 -16.34
CA TYR A 120 -34.87 3.07 -17.13
C TYR A 120 -35.75 2.04 -16.44
N THR A 121 -36.20 2.34 -15.24
CA THR A 121 -37.12 1.48 -14.49
C THR A 121 -38.53 2.12 -14.36
#